data_60d4dcc5d73581fc54bb2d57c5e6bc12
#
_entry.id   60d4dcc5d73581fc54bb2d57c5e6bc12
#
_cell.length_a   1.000
_cell.length_b   1.000
_cell.length_c   1.000
_cell.angle_alpha   90.00
_cell.angle_beta   90.00
_cell.angle_gamma   90.00
#
_symmetry.space_group_name_H-M   'P 1'
#
loop_
_entity.id
_entity.type
_entity.pdbx_description
1 polymer ?
#
loop_
_entity_poly.entity_id
_entity_poly.type
_entity_poly.pdbx_seq_one_letter_code
_entity_poly.pdbx_strand_id
1 'polypeptide(L)'
;MSELQEPHLMTLTRERTTLVVCDVQERLFHAMDADHREEVMRNIKVLAASARRLRVPILVTEQYPKGLGHTLQELLDTLGPGVEPLPKVTFSCCAVGAFRARLQATGARHVVLTGIEAHVCVLMSALDLIALGYTVHVAADAVTSRTQANWRLAMDQLRQAGAVVTATESVLFQLLGEADTAEFRELARLIR
;
A
#
# COMPACT_ATOMS: atom_id res chain seq x y z
N MET A 1 13.48 -33.21 4.17
CA MET A 1 13.27 -31.74 4.21
C MET A 1 13.60 -31.25 2.81
N SER A 2 12.58 -30.88 2.00
CA SER A 2 12.82 -30.39 0.65
C SER A 2 13.49 -29.02 0.78
N GLU A 3 14.61 -28.82 0.13
CA GLU A 3 15.18 -27.50 -0.10
C GLU A 3 14.11 -26.66 -0.81
N LEU A 4 13.43 -25.79 -0.07
CA LEU A 4 12.58 -24.78 -0.66
C LEU A 4 13.49 -23.86 -1.46
N GLN A 5 13.38 -23.92 -2.79
CA GLN A 5 13.99 -22.93 -3.69
C GLN A 5 13.65 -21.54 -3.17
N GLU A 6 14.59 -20.60 -3.28
CA GLU A 6 14.29 -19.19 -2.95
C GLU A 6 12.99 -18.76 -3.63
N PRO A 7 12.09 -18.06 -2.93
CA PRO A 7 10.82 -17.63 -3.51
C PRO A 7 11.09 -16.76 -4.73
N HIS A 8 10.20 -16.87 -5.73
CA HIS A 8 10.29 -16.06 -6.94
C HIS A 8 10.42 -14.57 -6.59
N LEU A 9 11.19 -13.83 -7.38
CA LEU A 9 11.49 -12.41 -7.14
C LEU A 9 10.26 -11.50 -6.94
N MET A 10 9.09 -11.91 -7.39
CA MET A 10 7.83 -11.18 -7.23
C MET A 10 6.96 -11.71 -6.07
N THR A 11 7.41 -12.70 -5.32
CA THR A 11 6.63 -13.26 -4.21
C THR A 11 6.83 -12.42 -2.94
N LEU A 12 5.72 -11.96 -2.36
CA LEU A 12 5.73 -11.23 -1.10
C LEU A 12 6.02 -12.18 0.07
N THR A 13 6.91 -11.75 0.96
CA THR A 13 7.13 -12.38 2.26
C THR A 13 7.10 -11.33 3.36
N ARG A 14 6.73 -11.71 4.57
CA ARG A 14 6.60 -10.78 5.72
C ARG A 14 7.87 -10.00 5.99
N GLU A 15 9.02 -10.69 5.92
CA GLU A 15 10.34 -10.18 6.30
C GLU A 15 10.91 -9.21 5.27
N ARG A 16 10.42 -9.26 4.03
CA ARG A 16 10.94 -8.45 2.91
C ARG A 16 9.95 -7.44 2.37
N THR A 17 8.80 -7.25 3.03
CA THR A 17 7.71 -6.40 2.55
C THR A 17 7.50 -5.20 3.48
N THR A 18 7.19 -4.05 2.90
CA THR A 18 6.66 -2.86 3.59
C THR A 18 5.35 -2.44 2.91
N LEU A 19 4.33 -2.16 3.72
CA LEU A 19 3.09 -1.54 3.25
C LEU A 19 3.25 -0.02 3.25
N VAL A 20 2.89 0.63 2.15
CA VAL A 20 2.84 2.09 2.04
C VAL A 20 1.41 2.51 1.76
N VAL A 21 0.89 3.39 2.59
CA VAL A 21 -0.43 4.01 2.45
C VAL A 21 -0.25 5.46 2.03
N CYS A 22 -0.60 5.77 0.78
CA CYS A 22 -0.46 7.10 0.21
C CYS A 22 -1.71 7.95 0.46
N ASP A 23 -1.57 9.03 1.21
CA ASP A 23 -2.41 10.24 1.19
C ASP A 23 -3.93 10.01 1.36
N VAL A 24 -4.34 9.04 2.18
CA VAL A 24 -5.76 8.74 2.45
C VAL A 24 -6.30 9.74 3.47
N GLN A 25 -6.51 10.99 2.99
CA GLN A 25 -6.82 12.17 3.79
C GLN A 25 -8.25 12.63 3.60
N GLU A 26 -8.78 13.36 4.61
CA GLU A 26 -10.17 13.81 4.70
C GLU A 26 -10.71 14.42 3.40
N ARG A 27 -10.11 15.51 2.91
CA ARG A 27 -10.61 16.21 1.72
C ARG A 27 -10.33 15.44 0.44
N LEU A 28 -9.17 14.77 0.38
CA LEU A 28 -8.77 14.05 -0.82
C LEU A 28 -9.63 12.80 -1.03
N PHE A 29 -9.90 12.05 0.03
CA PHE A 29 -10.75 10.86 -0.02
C PHE A 29 -12.18 11.17 -0.49
N HIS A 30 -12.77 12.26 0.02
CA HIS A 30 -14.12 12.66 -0.40
C HIS A 30 -14.21 13.11 -1.86
N ALA A 31 -13.09 13.51 -2.47
CA ALA A 31 -13.01 13.86 -3.88
C ALA A 31 -12.87 12.65 -4.82
N MET A 32 -12.62 11.45 -4.26
CA MET A 32 -12.47 10.23 -5.06
C MET A 32 -13.82 9.74 -5.60
N ASP A 33 -13.75 8.86 -6.61
CA ASP A 33 -14.90 8.21 -7.23
C ASP A 33 -15.82 7.60 -6.15
N ALA A 34 -17.04 8.15 -6.06
CA ALA A 34 -17.99 7.81 -5.00
C ALA A 34 -18.45 6.34 -5.04
N ASP A 35 -18.46 5.74 -6.21
CA ASP A 35 -18.94 4.36 -6.39
C ASP A 35 -17.93 3.32 -5.90
N HIS A 36 -16.64 3.71 -5.77
CA HIS A 36 -15.56 2.77 -5.46
C HIS A 36 -14.78 3.10 -4.18
N ARG A 37 -14.80 4.34 -3.70
CA ARG A 37 -13.95 4.78 -2.58
C ARG A 37 -14.17 4.00 -1.28
N GLU A 38 -15.41 3.59 -0.99
CA GLU A 38 -15.74 2.85 0.23
C GLU A 38 -15.18 1.41 0.17
N GLU A 39 -15.22 0.79 -1.00
CA GLU A 39 -14.59 -0.52 -1.22
C GLU A 39 -13.07 -0.41 -1.10
N VAL A 40 -12.47 0.61 -1.69
CA VAL A 40 -11.03 0.89 -1.60
C VAL A 40 -10.62 1.12 -0.14
N MET A 41 -11.38 1.91 0.64
CA MET A 41 -11.11 2.11 2.06
C MET A 41 -11.15 0.78 2.82
N ARG A 42 -12.16 -0.05 2.59
CA ARG A 42 -12.24 -1.37 3.20
C ARG A 42 -11.00 -2.20 2.89
N ASN A 43 -10.57 -2.23 1.64
CA ASN A 43 -9.40 -2.99 1.21
C ASN A 43 -8.09 -2.45 1.80
N ILE A 44 -7.92 -1.12 1.87
CA ILE A 44 -6.78 -0.50 2.58
C ILE A 44 -6.76 -0.93 4.04
N LYS A 45 -7.92 -0.92 4.72
CA LYS A 45 -8.03 -1.35 6.13
C LYS A 45 -7.73 -2.84 6.29
N VAL A 46 -8.13 -3.70 5.35
CA VAL A 46 -7.73 -5.12 5.34
C VAL A 46 -6.22 -5.26 5.28
N LEU A 47 -5.55 -4.56 4.37
CA LEU A 47 -4.09 -4.60 4.25
C LEU A 47 -3.39 -4.02 5.47
N ALA A 48 -3.89 -2.91 6.02
CA ALA A 48 -3.35 -2.28 7.23
C ALA A 48 -3.45 -3.21 8.46
N ALA A 49 -4.63 -3.81 8.70
CA ALA A 49 -4.84 -4.77 9.78
C ALA A 49 -3.97 -6.02 9.62
N SER A 50 -3.84 -6.50 8.38
CA SER A 50 -3.00 -7.66 8.06
C SER A 50 -1.52 -7.36 8.29
N ALA A 51 -1.02 -6.23 7.79
CA ALA A 51 0.36 -5.80 7.99
C ALA A 51 0.70 -5.66 9.48
N ARG A 52 -0.18 -5.02 10.25
CA ARG A 52 -0.04 -4.90 11.69
C ARG A 52 0.01 -6.27 12.39
N ARG A 53 -0.93 -7.16 12.08
CA ARG A 53 -1.01 -8.50 12.69
C ARG A 53 0.20 -9.37 12.34
N LEU A 54 0.69 -9.26 11.11
CA LEU A 54 1.83 -10.01 10.59
C LEU A 54 3.19 -9.32 10.84
N ARG A 55 3.18 -8.17 11.53
CA ARG A 55 4.38 -7.36 11.83
C ARG A 55 5.13 -6.88 10.58
N VAL A 56 4.41 -6.67 9.48
CA VAL A 56 4.94 -6.02 8.28
C VAL A 56 5.01 -4.51 8.55
N PRO A 57 6.15 -3.85 8.32
CA PRO A 57 6.29 -2.40 8.52
C PRO A 57 5.28 -1.62 7.68
N ILE A 58 4.76 -0.52 8.25
CA ILE A 58 3.79 0.35 7.59
C ILE A 58 4.34 1.77 7.55
N LEU A 59 4.31 2.39 6.38
CA LEU A 59 4.58 3.80 6.18
C LEU A 59 3.33 4.50 5.65
N VAL A 60 3.02 5.67 6.20
CA VAL A 60 1.88 6.49 5.79
C VAL A 60 2.37 7.86 5.36
N THR A 61 1.79 8.42 4.32
CA THR A 61 2.10 9.80 3.89
C THR A 61 0.86 10.68 3.89
N GLU A 62 1.09 11.99 4.03
CA GLU A 62 0.06 13.02 3.92
C GLU A 62 0.52 14.11 2.94
N GLN A 63 -0.23 14.28 1.85
CA GLN A 63 -0.03 15.34 0.88
C GLN A 63 -0.56 16.66 1.43
N TYR A 64 0.31 17.68 1.57
CA TYR A 64 -0.05 19.03 1.97
C TYR A 64 -1.16 19.09 3.05
N PRO A 65 -0.91 18.56 4.28
CA PRO A 65 -1.96 18.36 5.28
C PRO A 65 -2.67 19.65 5.69
N LYS A 66 -2.00 20.81 5.63
CA LYS A 66 -2.63 22.13 5.86
C LYS A 66 -3.80 22.41 4.92
N GLY A 67 -3.75 21.88 3.68
CA GLY A 67 -4.79 22.08 2.68
C GLY A 67 -5.74 20.91 2.52
N LEU A 68 -5.26 19.67 2.66
CA LEU A 68 -6.03 18.45 2.39
C LEU A 68 -6.56 17.73 3.64
N GLY A 69 -6.20 18.23 4.83
CA GLY A 69 -6.55 17.58 6.09
C GLY A 69 -5.60 16.44 6.43
N HIS A 70 -5.93 15.68 7.46
CA HIS A 70 -5.13 14.57 7.94
C HIS A 70 -5.65 13.23 7.43
N THR A 71 -4.87 12.18 7.63
CA THR A 71 -5.28 10.79 7.40
C THR A 71 -6.59 10.52 8.15
N LEU A 72 -7.53 9.85 7.49
CA LEU A 72 -8.84 9.54 8.07
C LEU A 72 -8.69 8.78 9.38
N GLN A 73 -9.44 9.22 10.42
CA GLN A 73 -9.32 8.66 11.77
C GLN A 73 -9.58 7.15 11.80
N GLU A 74 -10.59 6.68 11.10
CA GLU A 74 -10.90 5.24 11.00
C GLU A 74 -9.76 4.38 10.44
N LEU A 75 -8.92 4.98 9.58
CA LEU A 75 -7.72 4.32 9.07
C LEU A 75 -6.60 4.36 10.11
N LEU A 76 -6.40 5.49 10.80
CA LEU A 76 -5.44 5.59 11.90
C LEU A 76 -5.73 4.58 13.02
N ASP A 77 -7.01 4.40 13.37
CA ASP A 77 -7.44 3.40 14.36
C ASP A 77 -7.08 1.97 13.92
N THR A 78 -7.20 1.67 12.63
CA THR A 78 -6.82 0.37 12.05
C THR A 78 -5.31 0.18 12.03
N LEU A 79 -4.55 1.21 11.65
CA LEU A 79 -3.10 1.22 11.62
C LEU A 79 -2.51 1.03 13.02
N GLY A 80 -3.20 1.53 14.04
CA GLY A 80 -2.81 1.38 15.44
C GLY A 80 -1.75 2.40 15.91
N PRO A 81 -1.39 2.33 17.20
CA PRO A 81 -0.46 3.28 17.79
C PRO A 81 0.95 3.15 17.20
N GLY A 82 1.66 4.28 17.12
CA GLY A 82 3.05 4.33 16.65
C GLY A 82 3.22 4.54 15.14
N VAL A 83 2.14 4.55 14.37
CA VAL A 83 2.19 4.95 12.96
C VAL A 83 2.03 6.47 12.86
N GLU A 84 3.10 7.15 12.46
CA GLU A 84 3.13 8.59 12.28
C GLU A 84 3.15 8.92 10.79
N PRO A 85 2.09 9.55 10.23
CA PRO A 85 2.08 9.99 8.85
C PRO A 85 3.20 10.99 8.55
N LEU A 86 3.84 10.82 7.40
CA LEU A 86 4.90 11.71 6.92
C LEU A 86 4.31 12.79 6.01
N PRO A 87 4.39 14.08 6.35
CA PRO A 87 3.91 15.15 5.50
C PRO A 87 4.83 15.32 4.29
N LYS A 88 4.22 15.58 3.13
CA LYS A 88 4.92 15.89 1.88
C LYS A 88 4.19 16.97 1.09
N VAL A 89 4.92 17.64 0.20
CA VAL A 89 4.37 18.57 -0.80
C VAL A 89 4.65 18.07 -2.24
N THR A 90 5.61 17.18 -2.39
CA THR A 90 5.89 16.45 -3.64
C THR A 90 4.87 15.35 -3.84
N PHE A 91 4.59 15.01 -5.10
CA PHE A 91 3.64 13.92 -5.37
C PHE A 91 4.25 12.55 -5.05
N SER A 92 5.49 12.30 -5.46
CA SER A 92 6.20 11.08 -5.06
C SER A 92 6.59 11.11 -3.59
N CYS A 93 6.32 10.03 -2.87
CA CYS A 93 6.79 9.80 -1.50
C CYS A 93 8.33 9.74 -1.44
N CYS A 94 8.96 9.25 -2.50
CA CYS A 94 10.41 9.07 -2.57
C CYS A 94 11.19 10.40 -2.64
N ALA A 95 10.56 11.51 -2.97
CA ALA A 95 11.20 12.83 -2.91
C ALA A 95 11.46 13.29 -1.46
N VAL A 96 10.78 12.68 -0.46
CA VAL A 96 10.94 12.99 0.96
C VAL A 96 12.07 12.17 1.56
N GLY A 97 13.12 12.82 2.04
CA GLY A 97 14.29 12.15 2.63
C GLY A 97 13.94 11.26 3.83
N ALA A 98 13.04 11.73 4.71
CA ALA A 98 12.56 10.95 5.85
C ALA A 98 11.80 9.68 5.44
N PHE A 99 11.03 9.72 4.34
CA PHE A 99 10.36 8.53 3.80
C PHE A 99 11.38 7.49 3.34
N ARG A 100 12.37 7.91 2.52
CA ARG A 100 13.42 6.99 2.06
C ARG A 100 14.21 6.38 3.21
N ALA A 101 14.58 7.18 4.21
CA ALA A 101 15.31 6.70 5.39
C ALA A 101 14.49 5.67 6.17
N ARG A 102 13.19 5.94 6.43
CA ARG A 102 12.30 4.99 7.12
C ARG A 102 12.11 3.72 6.28
N LEU A 103 11.91 3.82 4.97
CA LEU A 103 11.76 2.66 4.08
C LEU A 103 13.04 1.80 4.08
N GLN A 104 14.21 2.43 3.95
CA GLN A 104 15.48 1.72 3.97
C GLN A 104 15.70 1.00 5.31
N ALA A 105 15.33 1.61 6.43
CA ALA A 105 15.45 1.03 7.76
C ALA A 105 14.60 -0.23 7.96
N THR A 106 13.56 -0.45 7.16
CA THR A 106 12.75 -1.70 7.20
C THR A 106 13.49 -2.91 6.65
N GLY A 107 14.53 -2.71 5.84
CA GLY A 107 15.21 -3.79 5.12
C GLY A 107 14.38 -4.44 4.00
N ALA A 108 13.20 -3.88 3.67
CA ALA A 108 12.31 -4.42 2.67
C ALA A 108 12.93 -4.39 1.27
N ARG A 109 12.54 -5.36 0.45
CA ARG A 109 12.78 -5.41 -1.00
C ARG A 109 11.49 -5.22 -1.80
N HIS A 110 10.34 -5.51 -1.17
CA HIS A 110 9.02 -5.37 -1.74
C HIS A 110 8.28 -4.23 -1.08
N VAL A 111 7.62 -3.43 -1.88
CA VAL A 111 6.74 -2.37 -1.41
C VAL A 111 5.34 -2.63 -1.94
N VAL A 112 4.37 -2.78 -1.04
CA VAL A 112 2.95 -2.82 -1.39
C VAL A 112 2.42 -1.40 -1.29
N LEU A 113 1.99 -0.83 -2.42
CA LEU A 113 1.39 0.51 -2.49
C LEU A 113 -0.13 0.43 -2.45
N THR A 114 -0.71 1.29 -1.61
CA THR A 114 -2.15 1.56 -1.50
C THR A 114 -2.41 3.06 -1.41
N GLY A 115 -3.67 3.47 -1.49
CA GLY A 115 -4.07 4.86 -1.24
C GLY A 115 -4.45 5.65 -2.48
N ILE A 116 -4.27 6.96 -2.48
CA ILE A 116 -4.78 7.92 -3.47
C ILE A 116 -3.78 9.02 -3.84
N GLU A 117 -3.80 9.58 -5.05
CA GLU A 117 -4.54 9.10 -6.22
C GLU A 117 -3.68 8.14 -7.03
N ALA A 118 -4.29 7.09 -7.57
CA ALA A 118 -3.61 6.06 -8.34
C ALA A 118 -2.74 6.62 -9.48
N HIS A 119 -3.23 7.62 -10.22
CA HIS A 119 -2.56 8.25 -11.36
C HIS A 119 -1.64 9.44 -11.00
N VAL A 120 -1.51 9.77 -9.72
CA VAL A 120 -0.65 10.87 -9.25
C VAL A 120 0.35 10.35 -8.22
N CYS A 121 0.02 10.40 -6.93
CA CYS A 121 0.97 10.09 -5.86
C CYS A 121 1.40 8.61 -5.89
N VAL A 122 0.46 7.69 -6.11
CA VAL A 122 0.76 6.26 -6.19
C VAL A 122 1.66 5.97 -7.40
N LEU A 123 1.26 6.43 -8.59
CA LEU A 123 2.04 6.23 -9.82
C LEU A 123 3.46 6.79 -9.70
N MET A 124 3.59 8.06 -9.31
CA MET A 124 4.91 8.71 -9.23
C MET A 124 5.80 8.07 -8.15
N SER A 125 5.21 7.64 -7.03
CA SER A 125 5.95 6.91 -6.00
C SER A 125 6.38 5.54 -6.50
N ALA A 126 5.53 4.82 -7.24
CA ALA A 126 5.86 3.52 -7.80
C ALA A 126 7.04 3.61 -8.79
N LEU A 127 7.03 4.60 -9.68
CA LEU A 127 8.10 4.83 -10.65
C LEU A 127 9.45 5.08 -9.95
N ASP A 128 9.46 5.94 -8.95
CA ASP A 128 10.68 6.22 -8.18
C ASP A 128 11.15 5.01 -7.37
N LEU A 129 10.24 4.25 -6.76
CA LEU A 129 10.57 3.02 -6.02
C LEU A 129 11.18 1.96 -6.93
N ILE A 130 10.63 1.77 -8.14
CA ILE A 130 11.21 0.88 -9.15
C ILE A 130 12.61 1.34 -9.54
N ALA A 131 12.80 2.64 -9.79
CA ALA A 131 14.11 3.21 -10.10
C ALA A 131 15.13 3.06 -8.96
N LEU A 132 14.67 3.00 -7.70
CA LEU A 132 15.47 2.72 -6.52
C LEU A 132 15.74 1.21 -6.30
N GLY A 133 15.22 0.32 -7.16
CA GLY A 133 15.48 -1.12 -7.13
C GLY A 133 14.51 -1.93 -6.26
N TYR A 134 13.39 -1.35 -5.80
CA TYR A 134 12.34 -2.09 -5.11
C TYR A 134 11.44 -2.83 -6.10
N THR A 135 10.98 -4.03 -5.72
CA THR A 135 9.85 -4.68 -6.40
C THR A 135 8.55 -4.06 -5.85
N VAL A 136 7.82 -3.37 -6.73
CA VAL A 136 6.61 -2.64 -6.36
C VAL A 136 5.37 -3.43 -6.70
N HIS A 137 4.51 -3.66 -5.71
CA HIS A 137 3.20 -4.25 -5.85
C HIS A 137 2.14 -3.18 -5.61
N VAL A 138 1.21 -3.01 -6.54
CA VAL A 138 0.09 -2.07 -6.39
C VAL A 138 -1.19 -2.88 -6.24
N ALA A 139 -1.83 -2.78 -5.07
CA ALA A 139 -3.12 -3.40 -4.82
C ALA A 139 -4.21 -2.60 -5.55
N ALA A 140 -4.60 -3.06 -6.74
CA ALA A 140 -5.46 -2.31 -7.66
C ALA A 140 -6.84 -1.98 -7.07
N ASP A 141 -7.33 -2.81 -6.17
CA ASP A 141 -8.58 -2.67 -5.43
C ASP A 141 -8.43 -1.91 -4.10
N ALA A 142 -7.20 -1.50 -3.76
CA ALA A 142 -6.86 -0.66 -2.61
C ALA A 142 -6.23 0.69 -3.04
N VAL A 143 -6.37 1.07 -4.31
CA VAL A 143 -6.02 2.38 -4.85
C VAL A 143 -7.18 2.92 -5.67
N THR A 144 -7.38 4.24 -5.68
CA THR A 144 -8.43 4.87 -6.50
C THR A 144 -7.99 6.22 -7.02
N SER A 145 -8.79 6.80 -7.89
CA SER A 145 -8.66 8.13 -8.45
C SER A 145 -10.03 8.81 -8.53
N ARG A 146 -10.06 10.10 -8.82
CA ARG A 146 -11.31 10.86 -9.01
C ARG A 146 -12.19 10.33 -10.12
N THR A 147 -11.62 9.61 -11.09
CA THR A 147 -12.36 8.97 -12.19
C THR A 147 -11.80 7.58 -12.48
N GLN A 148 -12.64 6.66 -12.91
CA GLN A 148 -12.24 5.33 -13.36
C GLN A 148 -11.31 5.36 -14.59
N ALA A 149 -11.46 6.36 -15.45
CA ALA A 149 -10.55 6.53 -16.58
C ALA A 149 -9.10 6.76 -16.12
N ASN A 150 -8.90 7.65 -15.15
CA ASN A 150 -7.58 7.92 -14.58
C ASN A 150 -7.01 6.70 -13.85
N TRP A 151 -7.85 5.97 -13.12
CA TRP A 151 -7.44 4.74 -12.46
C TRP A 151 -6.95 3.68 -13.47
N ARG A 152 -7.71 3.44 -14.56
CA ARG A 152 -7.34 2.48 -15.62
C ARG A 152 -6.01 2.84 -16.27
N LEU A 153 -5.85 4.12 -16.69
CA LEU A 153 -4.60 4.59 -17.28
C LEU A 153 -3.41 4.42 -16.32
N ALA A 154 -3.62 4.68 -15.03
CA ALA A 154 -2.58 4.45 -14.02
C ALA A 154 -2.18 2.98 -13.92
N MET A 155 -3.16 2.05 -13.87
CA MET A 155 -2.88 0.61 -13.81
C MET A 155 -2.13 0.11 -15.04
N ASP A 156 -2.46 0.60 -16.23
CA ASP A 156 -1.77 0.24 -17.46
C ASP A 156 -0.34 0.78 -17.47
N GLN A 157 -0.12 2.02 -17.06
CA GLN A 157 1.20 2.63 -16.98
C GLN A 157 2.08 1.95 -15.91
N LEU A 158 1.51 1.58 -14.76
CA LEU A 158 2.21 0.84 -13.70
C LEU A 158 2.69 -0.52 -14.19
N ARG A 159 1.84 -1.28 -14.90
CA ARG A 159 2.25 -2.56 -15.50
C ARG A 159 3.39 -2.39 -16.49
N GLN A 160 3.31 -1.41 -17.38
CA GLN A 160 4.36 -1.11 -18.35
C GLN A 160 5.68 -0.71 -17.69
N ALA A 161 5.62 -0.04 -16.54
CA ALA A 161 6.79 0.35 -15.76
C ALA A 161 7.43 -0.82 -14.97
N GLY A 162 6.79 -2.00 -14.94
CA GLY A 162 7.30 -3.17 -14.23
C GLY A 162 6.75 -3.35 -12.82
N ALA A 163 5.72 -2.59 -12.42
CA ALA A 163 5.02 -2.85 -11.17
C ALA A 163 4.13 -4.10 -11.28
N VAL A 164 4.05 -4.87 -10.20
CA VAL A 164 3.12 -5.99 -10.06
C VAL A 164 1.76 -5.42 -9.66
N VAL A 165 0.82 -5.34 -10.60
CA VAL A 165 -0.55 -4.95 -10.30
C VAL A 165 -1.31 -6.17 -9.82
N THR A 166 -1.78 -6.15 -8.57
CA THR A 166 -2.35 -7.28 -7.84
C THR A 166 -3.62 -6.86 -7.10
N ALA A 167 -4.20 -7.76 -6.33
CA ALA A 167 -5.37 -7.51 -5.50
C ALA A 167 -5.03 -7.61 -4.00
N THR A 168 -5.81 -6.98 -3.15
CA THR A 168 -5.74 -7.05 -1.69
C THR A 168 -5.68 -8.49 -1.18
N GLU A 169 -6.56 -9.34 -1.67
CA GLU A 169 -6.61 -10.75 -1.27
C GLU A 169 -5.34 -11.51 -1.65
N SER A 170 -4.79 -11.26 -2.84
CA SER A 170 -3.54 -11.87 -3.29
C SER A 170 -2.36 -11.45 -2.41
N VAL A 171 -2.28 -10.17 -2.03
CA VAL A 171 -1.26 -9.68 -1.10
C VAL A 171 -1.39 -10.36 0.25
N LEU A 172 -2.60 -10.42 0.80
CA LEU A 172 -2.87 -11.05 2.08
C LEU A 172 -2.41 -12.51 2.11
N PHE A 173 -2.81 -13.31 1.11
CA PHE A 173 -2.45 -14.74 1.09
C PHE A 173 -0.97 -14.98 0.85
N GLN A 174 -0.29 -14.15 0.07
CA GLN A 174 1.16 -14.23 -0.05
C GLN A 174 1.86 -13.96 1.28
N LEU A 175 1.43 -12.94 2.03
CA LEU A 175 1.99 -12.62 3.35
C LEU A 175 1.65 -13.68 4.41
N LEU A 176 0.51 -14.36 4.30
CA LEU A 176 0.15 -15.49 5.17
C LEU A 176 1.01 -16.72 4.90
N GLY A 177 1.22 -17.06 3.63
CA GLY A 177 2.03 -18.20 3.18
C GLY A 177 1.35 -19.57 3.35
N GLU A 178 0.57 -19.78 4.40
CA GLU A 178 -0.12 -21.05 4.69
C GLU A 178 -1.49 -20.85 5.35
N ALA A 179 -2.37 -21.83 5.17
CA ALA A 179 -3.78 -21.71 5.56
C ALA A 179 -4.11 -22.17 6.99
N ASP A 180 -3.34 -23.06 7.59
CA ASP A 180 -3.70 -23.66 8.91
C ASP A 180 -3.01 -22.95 10.09
N THR A 181 -3.09 -21.61 10.12
CA THR A 181 -2.53 -20.80 11.20
C THR A 181 -3.60 -20.01 11.93
N ALA A 182 -3.27 -19.51 13.13
CA ALA A 182 -4.14 -18.60 13.87
C ALA A 182 -4.32 -17.27 13.10
N GLU A 183 -3.25 -16.77 12.49
CA GLU A 183 -3.27 -15.59 11.63
C GLU A 183 -4.20 -15.76 10.44
N PHE A 184 -4.14 -16.90 9.75
CA PHE A 184 -5.03 -17.17 8.64
C PHE A 184 -6.50 -17.17 9.07
N ARG A 185 -6.84 -17.87 10.17
CA ARG A 185 -8.23 -17.92 10.68
C ARG A 185 -8.78 -16.54 11.07
N GLU A 186 -7.92 -15.67 11.58
CA GLU A 186 -8.27 -14.30 11.94
C GLU A 186 -8.43 -13.41 10.70
N LEU A 187 -7.40 -13.35 9.85
CA LEU A 187 -7.32 -12.39 8.75
C LEU A 187 -8.21 -12.76 7.55
N ALA A 188 -8.45 -14.06 7.29
CA ALA A 188 -9.35 -14.49 6.23
C ALA A 188 -10.83 -14.08 6.47
N ARG A 189 -11.19 -13.69 7.70
CA ARG A 189 -12.52 -13.15 7.99
C ARG A 189 -12.71 -11.72 7.49
N LEU A 190 -11.61 -10.98 7.26
CA LEU A 190 -11.65 -9.59 6.81
C LEU A 190 -12.03 -9.46 5.33
N ILE A 191 -11.91 -10.54 4.56
CA ILE A 191 -12.16 -10.59 3.11
C ILE A 191 -13.44 -11.34 2.72
N ARG A 192 -14.28 -11.65 3.72
CA ARG A 192 -15.59 -12.33 3.52
C ARG A 192 -16.73 -11.34 3.39
#